data_6bc429eb91a1e00aa106484184d6e385
#
_entry.id   6bc429eb91a1e00aa106484184d6e385
#
_cell.length_a   1.000
_cell.length_b   1.000
_cell.length_c   1.000
_cell.angle_alpha   90.00
_cell.angle_beta   90.00
_cell.angle_gamma   90.00
#
_symmetry.space_group_name_H-M   'P 1'
#
loop_
_entity.id
_entity.type
_entity.pdbx_description
1 polymer ?
#
loop_
_entity_poly.entity_id
_entity_poly.type
_entity_poly.pdbx_seq_one_letter_code
_entity_poly.pdbx_strand_id
1 'polypeptide(L)'
;MTESEYNPSIPDALPPGFRFDELEIQDVIQTSHTDILYHALDHDLERPVIIREYMPRALTLRGEDMRLVLRSKQDSAAFAAGLNAFVQQARQLARFTHPNLMLVLRFWQHNDTAYILTPRYDGVTLAELHQQQPEVINDAWILQRLPMLCSALATLHHAGELHRNISLKSIQIEESGQPLLLDVGVSHAPAGDPSETSKLLLHPGFTPLEQYADASEDLLGPWTDIYALGAVLYTLITGSPPPASVARSIQDSCTPLAEDPPPGYSPALLQAVDRALALKPEDRPQSIAEFAALAGIAVGDTGQLPTVKKTGTMLVPVEASPAAASWWQRVKTPAQIAAGVLVGVVAGALIFGAPHSDTETAAAATPDQPAAAMASTSASGPIARIYIRMNDADRLQVNGKPQEIAPAASGFAYLQLPAGKYEFTLQNGSHIRSESLTVATPGTWLINPQG
;
A
#
# COMPACT_ATOMS: atom_id res chain seq x y z
N MET A 1 -3.85 -26.88 32.26
CA MET A 1 -4.18 -25.51 32.66
C MET A 1 -2.98 -24.68 32.21
N THR A 2 -2.99 -24.21 31.01
CA THR A 2 -1.98 -23.30 30.47
C THR A 2 -2.62 -21.92 30.47
N GLU A 3 -2.00 -21.02 31.23
CA GLU A 3 -2.37 -19.61 31.33
C GLU A 3 -2.40 -18.99 29.94
N SER A 4 -3.58 -18.52 29.56
CA SER A 4 -3.76 -17.63 28.42
C SER A 4 -2.96 -16.37 28.72
N GLU A 5 -1.85 -16.17 27.99
CA GLU A 5 -1.12 -14.90 28.03
C GLU A 5 -2.09 -13.77 27.64
N TYR A 6 -2.38 -12.95 28.64
CA TYR A 6 -3.17 -11.73 28.51
C TYR A 6 -2.45 -10.80 27.51
N ASN A 7 -2.89 -10.82 26.27
CA ASN A 7 -2.42 -9.88 25.28
C ASN A 7 -2.98 -8.50 25.64
N PRO A 8 -2.15 -7.47 25.92
CA PRO A 8 -2.63 -6.16 26.31
C PRO A 8 -3.58 -5.66 25.24
N SER A 9 -4.77 -5.21 25.67
CA SER A 9 -5.82 -4.71 24.78
C SER A 9 -5.23 -3.70 23.78
N ILE A 10 -5.24 -4.06 22.51
CA ILE A 10 -4.82 -3.14 21.46
C ILE A 10 -5.82 -1.98 21.47
N PRO A 11 -5.35 -0.74 21.68
CA PRO A 11 -6.25 0.40 21.70
C PRO A 11 -7.10 0.45 20.43
N ASP A 12 -8.38 0.75 20.60
CA ASP A 12 -9.35 0.91 19.52
C ASP A 12 -9.77 -0.38 18.78
N ALA A 13 -9.32 -1.59 19.17
CA ALA A 13 -9.84 -2.84 18.63
C ALA A 13 -11.21 -3.20 19.22
N LEU A 14 -12.01 -3.99 18.49
CA LEU A 14 -13.19 -4.62 19.03
C LEU A 14 -12.79 -5.63 20.12
N PRO A 15 -13.49 -5.67 21.28
CA PRO A 15 -13.14 -6.58 22.35
C PRO A 15 -13.48 -8.04 22.02
N PRO A 16 -12.77 -9.00 22.59
CA PRO A 16 -13.19 -10.40 22.57
C PRO A 16 -14.63 -10.57 23.07
N GLY A 17 -15.41 -11.43 22.39
CA GLY A 17 -16.81 -11.64 22.68
C GLY A 17 -17.76 -10.64 21.99
N PHE A 18 -17.24 -9.65 21.27
CA PHE A 18 -18.08 -8.77 20.45
C PHE A 18 -18.73 -9.56 19.30
N ARG A 19 -20.03 -9.36 19.08
CA ARG A 19 -20.78 -10.14 18.09
C ARG A 19 -21.35 -9.30 16.96
N PHE A 20 -21.30 -9.91 15.77
CA PHE A 20 -22.04 -9.52 14.59
C PHE A 20 -22.97 -10.68 14.22
N ASP A 21 -24.19 -10.70 14.72
CA ASP A 21 -25.12 -11.82 14.56
C ASP A 21 -24.47 -13.16 14.99
N GLU A 22 -24.19 -14.05 14.02
CA GLU A 22 -23.57 -15.35 14.21
C GLU A 22 -22.03 -15.30 14.43
N LEU A 23 -21.40 -14.16 14.12
CA LEU A 23 -19.94 -14.01 14.19
C LEU A 23 -19.50 -13.44 15.53
N GLU A 24 -18.54 -14.07 16.20
CA GLU A 24 -17.98 -13.62 17.47
C GLU A 24 -16.48 -13.38 17.36
N ILE A 25 -16.03 -12.16 17.71
CA ILE A 25 -14.60 -11.81 17.79
C ILE A 25 -13.95 -12.61 18.93
N GLN A 26 -12.85 -13.27 18.62
CA GLN A 26 -12.06 -14.02 19.61
C GLN A 26 -10.87 -13.21 20.11
N ASP A 27 -10.03 -12.76 19.19
CA ASP A 27 -8.84 -11.95 19.48
C ASP A 27 -8.40 -11.15 18.25
N VAL A 28 -7.36 -10.32 18.44
CA VAL A 28 -6.73 -9.56 17.35
C VAL A 28 -5.51 -10.30 16.86
N ILE A 29 -5.48 -10.59 15.55
CA ILE A 29 -4.33 -11.20 14.88
C ILE A 29 -3.24 -10.17 14.63
N GLN A 30 -3.64 -9.06 14.00
CA GLN A 30 -2.72 -8.04 13.50
C GLN A 30 -3.42 -6.70 13.38
N THR A 31 -2.64 -5.64 13.52
CA THR A 31 -3.08 -4.29 13.22
C THR A 31 -2.15 -3.66 12.18
N SER A 32 -2.73 -2.96 11.23
CA SER A 32 -2.01 -2.12 10.28
C SER A 32 -2.33 -0.64 10.51
N HIS A 33 -1.88 0.22 9.61
CA HIS A 33 -2.24 1.65 9.63
C HIS A 33 -3.72 1.87 9.28
N THR A 34 -4.29 1.01 8.45
CA THR A 34 -5.65 1.15 7.90
C THR A 34 -6.62 0.08 8.34
N ASP A 35 -6.14 -1.05 8.87
CA ASP A 35 -6.96 -2.22 9.14
C ASP A 35 -6.64 -2.87 10.48
N ILE A 36 -7.62 -3.57 11.02
CA ILE A 36 -7.45 -4.54 12.10
C ILE A 36 -7.96 -5.90 11.61
N LEU A 37 -7.16 -6.95 11.82
CA LEU A 37 -7.54 -8.33 11.55
C LEU A 37 -7.85 -9.03 12.86
N TYR A 38 -8.98 -9.74 12.87
CA TYR A 38 -9.47 -10.50 14.03
C TYR A 38 -9.62 -11.97 13.69
N HIS A 39 -9.26 -12.83 14.65
CA HIS A 39 -9.85 -14.16 14.70
C HIS A 39 -11.31 -14.03 15.13
N ALA A 40 -12.19 -14.76 14.48
CA ALA A 40 -13.60 -14.84 14.85
C ALA A 40 -14.13 -16.27 14.70
N LEU A 41 -15.23 -16.55 15.38
CA LEU A 41 -15.95 -17.81 15.27
C LEU A 41 -17.30 -17.55 14.60
N ASP A 42 -17.57 -18.29 13.56
CA ASP A 42 -18.89 -18.39 12.94
C ASP A 42 -19.67 -19.50 13.68
N HIS A 43 -20.61 -19.10 14.53
CA HIS A 43 -21.38 -20.03 15.39
C HIS A 43 -22.37 -20.88 14.62
N ASP A 44 -22.88 -20.40 13.47
CA ASP A 44 -23.85 -21.17 12.67
C ASP A 44 -23.16 -22.29 11.91
N LEU A 45 -21.93 -22.08 11.48
CA LEU A 45 -21.14 -23.05 10.74
C LEU A 45 -20.05 -23.72 11.61
N GLU A 46 -19.96 -23.37 12.89
CA GLU A 46 -19.00 -23.89 13.86
C GLU A 46 -17.56 -23.88 13.33
N ARG A 47 -17.16 -22.80 12.65
CA ARG A 47 -15.85 -22.71 12.00
C ARG A 47 -15.11 -21.41 12.35
N PRO A 48 -13.77 -21.48 12.44
CA PRO A 48 -12.96 -20.29 12.57
C PRO A 48 -12.94 -19.49 11.26
N VAL A 49 -13.01 -18.18 11.39
CA VAL A 49 -12.99 -17.22 10.28
C VAL A 49 -12.10 -16.03 10.64
N ILE A 50 -11.75 -15.23 9.64
CA ILE A 50 -11.02 -13.98 9.81
C ILE A 50 -11.94 -12.82 9.45
N ILE A 51 -11.98 -11.80 10.30
CA ILE A 51 -12.66 -10.53 10.03
C ILE A 51 -11.60 -9.45 9.89
N ARG A 52 -11.62 -8.75 8.76
CA ARG A 52 -10.82 -7.56 8.50
C ARG A 52 -11.70 -6.33 8.61
N GLU A 53 -11.34 -5.40 9.49
CA GLU A 53 -12.03 -4.13 9.70
C GLU A 53 -11.23 -3.00 9.07
N TYR A 54 -11.89 -2.12 8.32
CA TYR A 54 -11.28 -0.85 7.91
C TYR A 54 -11.24 0.10 9.10
N MET A 55 -10.03 0.39 9.59
CA MET A 55 -9.82 1.30 10.72
C MET A 55 -8.53 2.10 10.53
N PRO A 56 -8.56 3.22 9.80
CA PRO A 56 -7.42 4.09 9.63
C PRO A 56 -7.12 4.85 10.93
N ARG A 57 -6.18 4.34 11.72
CA ARG A 57 -5.85 4.81 13.07
C ARG A 57 -5.39 6.27 13.13
N ALA A 58 -4.81 6.78 12.03
CA ALA A 58 -4.45 8.19 11.93
C ALA A 58 -5.68 9.12 11.89
N LEU A 59 -6.81 8.63 11.34
CA LEU A 59 -8.01 9.43 11.10
C LEU A 59 -9.12 9.16 12.13
N THR A 60 -9.12 7.97 12.77
CA THR A 60 -10.22 7.49 13.58
C THR A 60 -9.77 7.01 14.96
N LEU A 61 -10.72 6.90 15.86
CA LEU A 61 -10.64 6.21 17.14
C LEU A 61 -11.98 5.50 17.40
N ARG A 62 -11.99 4.55 18.33
CA ARG A 62 -13.22 3.84 18.72
C ARG A 62 -13.90 4.56 19.84
N GLY A 63 -15.21 4.85 19.67
CA GLY A 63 -16.08 5.35 20.71
C GLY A 63 -16.52 4.26 21.69
N GLU A 64 -17.13 4.66 22.81
CA GLU A 64 -17.65 3.74 23.83
C GLU A 64 -18.77 2.84 23.30
N ASP A 65 -19.49 3.28 22.25
CA ASP A 65 -20.55 2.54 21.57
C ASP A 65 -20.02 1.62 20.45
N MET A 66 -18.71 1.38 20.40
CA MET A 66 -17.99 0.58 19.40
C MET A 66 -18.02 1.15 17.98
N ARG A 67 -18.54 2.36 17.76
CA ARG A 67 -18.50 3.04 16.47
C ARG A 67 -17.19 3.76 16.26
N LEU A 68 -16.79 3.90 14.99
CA LEU A 68 -15.65 4.74 14.66
C LEU A 68 -16.00 6.22 14.70
N VAL A 69 -15.15 7.00 15.36
CA VAL A 69 -15.27 8.45 15.47
C VAL A 69 -14.06 9.08 14.82
N LEU A 70 -14.28 10.10 13.99
CA LEU A 70 -13.19 10.86 13.35
C LEU A 70 -12.43 11.69 14.40
N ARG A 71 -11.11 11.66 14.35
CA ARG A 71 -10.23 12.50 15.19
C ARG A 71 -10.41 13.97 14.86
N SER A 72 -10.63 14.31 13.59
CA SER A 72 -10.89 15.65 13.13
C SER A 72 -12.00 15.65 12.07
N LYS A 73 -12.83 16.71 12.07
CA LYS A 73 -13.84 16.91 11.01
C LYS A 73 -13.21 17.11 9.62
N GLN A 74 -11.95 17.54 9.57
CA GLN A 74 -11.21 17.72 8.31
C GLN A 74 -10.91 16.39 7.64
N ASP A 75 -10.80 15.30 8.42
CA ASP A 75 -10.47 13.96 7.94
C ASP A 75 -11.67 13.24 7.28
N SER A 76 -12.85 13.84 7.30
CA SER A 76 -14.10 13.21 6.83
C SER A 76 -14.03 12.79 5.36
N ALA A 77 -13.44 13.61 4.50
CA ALA A 77 -13.32 13.31 3.07
C ALA A 77 -12.32 12.15 2.82
N ALA A 78 -11.17 12.17 3.48
CA ALA A 78 -10.16 11.12 3.38
C ALA A 78 -10.69 9.78 3.93
N PHE A 79 -11.35 9.79 5.09
CA PHE A 79 -11.98 8.60 5.65
C PHE A 79 -13.04 8.01 4.72
N ALA A 80 -13.94 8.86 4.18
CA ALA A 80 -15.00 8.41 3.28
C ALA A 80 -14.44 7.83 1.97
N ALA A 81 -13.39 8.43 1.42
CA ALA A 81 -12.70 7.91 0.23
C ALA A 81 -12.08 6.53 0.50
N GLY A 82 -11.36 6.37 1.62
CA GLY A 82 -10.77 5.09 2.01
C GLY A 82 -11.80 4.01 2.32
N LEU A 83 -12.89 4.35 3.01
CA LEU A 83 -14.00 3.42 3.25
C LEU A 83 -14.63 2.94 1.94
N ASN A 84 -14.86 3.86 0.99
CA ASN A 84 -15.37 3.51 -0.32
C ASN A 84 -14.42 2.59 -1.08
N ALA A 85 -13.11 2.88 -1.07
CA ALA A 85 -12.10 2.05 -1.70
C ALA A 85 -12.08 0.64 -1.11
N PHE A 86 -12.12 0.51 0.23
CA PHE A 86 -12.19 -0.77 0.94
C PHE A 86 -13.43 -1.60 0.54
N VAL A 87 -14.61 -0.96 0.49
CA VAL A 87 -15.85 -1.62 0.07
C VAL A 87 -15.80 -2.02 -1.40
N GLN A 88 -15.25 -1.19 -2.29
CA GLN A 88 -15.09 -1.54 -3.70
C GLN A 88 -14.13 -2.72 -3.87
N GLN A 89 -12.99 -2.72 -3.17
CA GLN A 89 -12.07 -3.85 -3.14
C GLN A 89 -12.78 -5.14 -2.70
N ALA A 90 -13.54 -5.09 -1.61
CA ALA A 90 -14.29 -6.25 -1.14
C ALA A 90 -15.27 -6.78 -2.21
N ARG A 91 -15.98 -5.89 -2.92
CA ARG A 91 -16.88 -6.24 -4.02
C ARG A 91 -16.16 -6.88 -5.20
N GLN A 92 -15.00 -6.36 -5.56
CA GLN A 92 -14.18 -6.92 -6.64
C GLN A 92 -13.71 -8.32 -6.26
N LEU A 93 -13.10 -8.47 -5.07
CA LEU A 93 -12.59 -9.76 -4.60
C LEU A 93 -13.69 -10.83 -4.43
N ALA A 94 -14.87 -10.46 -3.98
CA ALA A 94 -16.01 -11.37 -3.84
C ALA A 94 -16.49 -11.98 -5.18
N ARG A 95 -16.04 -11.46 -6.33
CA ARG A 95 -16.35 -12.02 -7.66
C ARG A 95 -15.48 -13.22 -8.02
N PHE A 96 -14.35 -13.39 -7.33
CA PHE A 96 -13.38 -14.44 -7.62
C PHE A 96 -13.60 -15.66 -6.73
N THR A 97 -13.53 -16.82 -7.34
CA THR A 97 -13.48 -18.11 -6.66
C THR A 97 -12.38 -18.93 -7.31
N HIS A 98 -11.24 -19.01 -6.65
CA HIS A 98 -10.08 -19.75 -7.13
C HIS A 98 -9.38 -20.41 -5.94
N PRO A 99 -8.92 -21.68 -6.03
CA PRO A 99 -8.33 -22.39 -4.90
C PRO A 99 -7.08 -21.73 -4.33
N ASN A 100 -6.39 -20.94 -5.14
CA ASN A 100 -5.14 -20.26 -4.73
C ASN A 100 -5.30 -18.73 -4.59
N LEU A 101 -6.53 -18.23 -4.45
CA LEU A 101 -6.84 -16.84 -4.10
C LEU A 101 -7.66 -16.79 -2.81
N MET A 102 -7.37 -15.83 -1.96
CA MET A 102 -8.17 -15.55 -0.78
C MET A 102 -9.65 -15.37 -1.16
N LEU A 103 -10.53 -16.14 -0.54
CA LEU A 103 -11.96 -16.07 -0.77
C LEU A 103 -12.62 -15.06 0.16
N VAL A 104 -13.39 -14.14 -0.39
CA VAL A 104 -14.28 -13.27 0.39
C VAL A 104 -15.62 -13.97 0.56
N LEU A 105 -15.97 -14.32 1.81
CA LEU A 105 -17.22 -14.95 2.16
C LEU A 105 -18.37 -13.94 2.25
N ARG A 106 -18.11 -12.81 2.91
CA ARG A 106 -19.08 -11.75 3.15
C ARG A 106 -18.32 -10.42 3.35
N PHE A 107 -18.99 -9.31 3.05
CA PHE A 107 -18.57 -7.98 3.50
C PHE A 107 -19.83 -7.18 3.89
N TRP A 108 -19.68 -6.29 4.87
CA TRP A 108 -20.81 -5.48 5.36
C TRP A 108 -20.29 -4.17 5.96
N GLN A 109 -21.20 -3.22 6.18
CA GLN A 109 -20.93 -1.98 6.91
C GLN A 109 -21.65 -2.01 8.24
N HIS A 110 -20.92 -1.70 9.30
CA HIS A 110 -21.42 -1.58 10.68
C HIS A 110 -20.47 -0.68 11.47
N ASN A 111 -20.90 -0.14 12.62
CA ASN A 111 -20.07 0.71 13.48
C ASN A 111 -19.39 1.88 12.75
N ASP A 112 -20.05 2.46 11.75
CA ASP A 112 -19.54 3.54 10.87
C ASP A 112 -18.27 3.17 10.10
N THR A 113 -18.04 1.88 9.88
CA THR A 113 -16.95 1.32 9.08
C THR A 113 -17.40 0.12 8.24
N ALA A 114 -16.46 -0.61 7.66
CA ALA A 114 -16.71 -1.80 6.86
C ALA A 114 -15.84 -2.98 7.29
N TYR A 115 -16.38 -4.18 7.06
CA TYR A 115 -15.77 -5.45 7.43
C TYR A 115 -15.76 -6.39 6.24
N ILE A 116 -14.71 -7.23 6.15
CA ILE A 116 -14.58 -8.33 5.20
C ILE A 116 -14.40 -9.61 5.99
N LEU A 117 -15.20 -10.63 5.67
CA LEU A 117 -15.12 -11.97 6.23
C LEU A 117 -14.42 -12.89 5.23
N THR A 118 -13.41 -13.61 5.68
CA THR A 118 -12.69 -14.62 4.91
C THR A 118 -12.59 -15.91 5.71
N PRO A 119 -12.40 -17.08 5.07
CA PRO A 119 -12.00 -18.27 5.80
C PRO A 119 -10.71 -18.02 6.56
N ARG A 120 -10.53 -18.73 7.67
CA ARG A 120 -9.22 -18.90 8.24
C ARG A 120 -8.45 -19.95 7.44
N TYR A 121 -7.27 -19.60 7.00
CA TYR A 121 -6.37 -20.50 6.30
C TYR A 121 -5.26 -20.91 7.26
N ASP A 122 -5.12 -22.21 7.50
CA ASP A 122 -4.07 -22.74 8.35
C ASP A 122 -2.81 -22.99 7.52
N GLY A 123 -1.66 -22.56 8.03
CA GLY A 123 -0.40 -22.61 7.32
C GLY A 123 0.55 -21.50 7.77
N VAL A 124 1.62 -21.31 7.02
CA VAL A 124 2.64 -20.29 7.28
C VAL A 124 2.84 -19.39 6.06
N THR A 125 3.19 -18.15 6.29
CA THR A 125 3.57 -17.27 5.17
C THR A 125 4.85 -17.78 4.50
N LEU A 126 5.00 -17.47 3.21
CA LEU A 126 6.24 -17.82 2.50
C LEU A 126 7.45 -17.11 3.12
N ALA A 127 7.26 -15.97 3.78
CA ALA A 127 8.30 -15.28 4.54
C ALA A 127 8.75 -16.11 5.75
N GLU A 128 7.82 -16.64 6.52
CA GLU A 128 8.11 -17.51 7.67
C GLU A 128 8.76 -18.82 7.22
N LEU A 129 8.23 -19.47 6.17
CA LEU A 129 8.81 -20.67 5.61
C LEU A 129 10.26 -20.44 5.14
N HIS A 130 10.49 -19.35 4.41
CA HIS A 130 11.82 -18.98 3.93
C HIS A 130 12.80 -18.69 5.07
N GLN A 131 12.34 -18.13 6.17
CA GLN A 131 13.17 -17.84 7.34
C GLN A 131 13.46 -19.10 8.17
N GLN A 132 12.47 -19.98 8.34
CA GLN A 132 12.56 -21.13 9.26
C GLN A 132 13.11 -22.39 8.60
N GLN A 133 12.81 -22.60 7.32
CA GLN A 133 13.12 -23.83 6.58
C GLN A 133 13.56 -23.51 5.12
N PRO A 134 14.59 -22.68 4.91
CA PRO A 134 15.01 -22.31 3.54
C PRO A 134 15.45 -23.52 2.71
N GLU A 135 15.94 -24.59 3.33
CA GLU A 135 16.39 -25.81 2.66
C GLU A 135 15.27 -26.61 1.98
N VAL A 136 14.03 -26.41 2.38
CA VAL A 136 12.86 -27.04 1.74
C VAL A 136 12.60 -26.41 0.38
N ILE A 137 12.99 -25.15 0.19
CA ILE A 137 12.72 -24.37 -1.00
C ILE A 137 13.83 -24.62 -2.04
N ASN A 138 13.55 -25.46 -3.00
CA ASN A 138 14.44 -25.79 -4.12
C ASN A 138 13.69 -25.67 -5.47
N ASP A 139 14.37 -25.91 -6.58
CA ASP A 139 13.78 -25.82 -7.93
C ASP A 139 12.49 -26.65 -8.07
N ALA A 140 12.51 -27.89 -7.64
CA ALA A 140 11.35 -28.79 -7.73
C ALA A 140 10.17 -28.25 -6.87
N TRP A 141 10.46 -27.73 -5.67
CA TRP A 141 9.46 -27.12 -4.79
C TRP A 141 8.81 -25.89 -5.43
N ILE A 142 9.62 -25.03 -6.05
CA ILE A 142 9.16 -23.83 -6.77
C ILE A 142 8.32 -24.24 -7.98
N LEU A 143 8.84 -25.10 -8.86
CA LEU A 143 8.16 -25.52 -10.08
C LEU A 143 6.85 -26.26 -9.83
N GLN A 144 6.69 -26.91 -8.67
CA GLN A 144 5.44 -27.53 -8.29
C GLN A 144 4.34 -26.49 -7.94
N ARG A 145 4.70 -25.35 -7.36
CA ARG A 145 3.77 -24.34 -6.83
C ARG A 145 3.52 -23.17 -7.77
N LEU A 146 4.52 -22.87 -8.59
CA LEU A 146 4.47 -21.75 -9.53
C LEU A 146 3.28 -21.81 -10.50
N PRO A 147 2.88 -22.97 -11.07
CA PRO A 147 1.68 -23.06 -11.92
C PRO A 147 0.39 -22.62 -11.20
N MET A 148 0.28 -22.91 -9.88
CA MET A 148 -0.89 -22.54 -9.07
C MET A 148 -0.96 -21.03 -8.86
N LEU A 149 0.17 -20.39 -8.56
CA LEU A 149 0.27 -18.93 -8.45
C LEU A 149 0.01 -18.25 -9.79
N CYS A 150 0.55 -18.78 -10.88
CA CYS A 150 0.27 -18.30 -12.24
C CYS A 150 -1.22 -18.41 -12.59
N SER A 151 -1.89 -19.51 -12.23
CA SER A 151 -3.34 -19.69 -12.45
C SER A 151 -4.16 -18.67 -11.67
N ALA A 152 -3.81 -18.40 -10.42
CA ALA A 152 -4.44 -17.39 -9.59
C ALA A 152 -4.31 -15.98 -10.19
N LEU A 153 -3.11 -15.59 -10.59
CA LEU A 153 -2.85 -14.29 -11.22
C LEU A 153 -3.52 -14.17 -12.59
N ALA A 154 -3.51 -15.23 -13.40
CA ALA A 154 -4.23 -15.24 -14.68
C ALA A 154 -5.74 -15.00 -14.49
N THR A 155 -6.33 -15.53 -13.41
CA THR A 155 -7.75 -15.32 -13.08
C THR A 155 -8.05 -13.85 -12.80
N LEU A 156 -7.17 -13.15 -12.05
CA LEU A 156 -7.29 -11.71 -11.80
C LEU A 156 -7.11 -10.91 -13.10
N HIS A 157 -6.04 -11.19 -13.85
CA HIS A 157 -5.69 -10.44 -15.06
C HIS A 157 -6.75 -10.56 -16.16
N HIS A 158 -7.38 -11.73 -16.32
CA HIS A 158 -8.49 -11.90 -17.27
C HIS A 158 -9.74 -11.07 -16.91
N ALA A 159 -9.91 -10.73 -15.65
CA ALA A 159 -10.99 -9.86 -15.20
C ALA A 159 -10.61 -8.36 -15.23
N GLY A 160 -9.41 -8.03 -15.68
CA GLY A 160 -8.88 -6.67 -15.69
C GLY A 160 -8.38 -6.19 -14.32
N GLU A 161 -8.21 -7.12 -13.36
CA GLU A 161 -7.76 -6.81 -12.01
C GLU A 161 -6.29 -7.19 -11.83
N LEU A 162 -5.57 -6.45 -10.98
CA LEU A 162 -4.18 -6.72 -10.62
C LEU A 162 -4.07 -6.98 -9.14
N HIS A 163 -3.10 -7.80 -8.74
CA HIS A 163 -2.83 -8.08 -7.33
C HIS A 163 -2.14 -6.91 -6.62
N ARG A 164 -1.11 -6.34 -7.25
CA ARG A 164 -0.36 -5.13 -6.83
C ARG A 164 0.38 -5.21 -5.48
N ASN A 165 0.27 -6.32 -4.76
CA ASN A 165 0.87 -6.48 -3.43
C ASN A 165 1.54 -7.85 -3.24
N ILE A 166 2.15 -8.40 -4.30
CA ILE A 166 2.83 -9.69 -4.22
C ILE A 166 4.16 -9.54 -3.48
N SER A 167 4.33 -10.33 -2.43
CA SER A 167 5.53 -10.41 -1.61
C SER A 167 5.58 -11.75 -0.88
N LEU A 168 6.66 -12.06 -0.18
CA LEU A 168 6.72 -13.29 0.65
C LEU A 168 5.65 -13.30 1.75
N LYS A 169 5.15 -12.15 2.19
CA LYS A 169 4.13 -12.04 3.24
C LYS A 169 2.71 -12.23 2.72
N SER A 170 2.47 -11.91 1.45
CA SER A 170 1.14 -12.06 0.82
C SER A 170 0.94 -13.42 0.15
N ILE A 171 1.91 -14.33 0.27
CA ILE A 171 1.78 -15.73 -0.15
C ILE A 171 1.82 -16.60 1.09
N GLN A 172 0.75 -17.36 1.33
CA GLN A 172 0.68 -18.36 2.38
C GLN A 172 0.86 -19.75 1.78
N ILE A 173 1.57 -20.61 2.47
CA ILE A 173 1.65 -22.04 2.17
C ILE A 173 0.78 -22.74 3.19
N GLU A 174 -0.33 -23.29 2.72
CA GLU A 174 -1.26 -24.05 3.56
C GLU A 174 -0.64 -25.35 4.04
N GLU A 175 -1.22 -25.99 5.06
CA GLU A 175 -0.82 -27.33 5.53
C GLU A 175 -0.85 -28.39 4.43
N SER A 176 -1.73 -28.23 3.44
CA SER A 176 -1.81 -29.04 2.21
C SER A 176 -0.57 -28.91 1.31
N GLY A 177 0.29 -27.90 1.58
CA GLY A 177 1.42 -27.49 0.76
C GLY A 177 1.03 -26.65 -0.46
N GLN A 178 -0.23 -26.25 -0.61
CA GLN A 178 -0.69 -25.38 -1.69
C GLN A 178 -0.43 -23.90 -1.37
N PRO A 179 0.00 -23.10 -2.36
CA PRO A 179 0.17 -21.67 -2.17
C PRO A 179 -1.20 -20.98 -2.28
N LEU A 180 -1.39 -19.94 -1.47
CA LEU A 180 -2.57 -19.09 -1.46
C LEU A 180 -2.12 -17.62 -1.55
N LEU A 181 -2.65 -16.86 -2.49
CA LEU A 181 -2.45 -15.42 -2.60
C LEU A 181 -3.43 -14.68 -1.68
N LEU A 182 -2.88 -13.90 -0.77
CA LEU A 182 -3.58 -13.04 0.19
C LEU A 182 -3.47 -11.56 -0.24
N ASP A 183 -4.25 -10.71 0.39
CA ASP A 183 -4.10 -9.24 0.35
C ASP A 183 -4.12 -8.61 -1.06
N VAL A 184 -4.94 -9.15 -1.96
CA VAL A 184 -5.11 -8.60 -3.31
C VAL A 184 -5.60 -7.16 -3.25
N GLY A 185 -4.92 -6.24 -3.93
CA GLY A 185 -5.33 -4.84 -4.06
C GLY A 185 -5.15 -3.96 -2.83
N VAL A 186 -4.45 -4.41 -1.79
CA VAL A 186 -4.26 -3.65 -0.53
C VAL A 186 -3.38 -2.40 -0.69
N SER A 187 -2.65 -2.27 -1.78
CA SER A 187 -1.71 -1.16 -1.99
C SER A 187 -2.36 0.16 -2.46
N HIS A 188 -3.70 0.28 -2.44
CA HIS A 188 -4.37 1.53 -2.77
C HIS A 188 -4.66 2.32 -1.49
N ALA A 189 -3.85 3.33 -1.25
CA ALA A 189 -4.32 4.43 -0.44
C ALA A 189 -5.35 5.23 -1.26
N PRO A 190 -6.41 5.74 -0.61
CA PRO A 190 -7.41 6.54 -1.30
C PRO A 190 -6.74 7.73 -2.00
N ALA A 191 -7.11 7.95 -3.26
CA ALA A 191 -6.73 9.14 -3.99
C ALA A 191 -7.19 10.36 -3.18
N GLY A 192 -6.24 11.14 -2.66
CA GLY A 192 -6.52 12.37 -1.91
C GLY A 192 -5.67 12.62 -0.67
N ASP A 193 -4.96 11.61 -0.17
CA ASP A 193 -3.96 11.83 0.86
C ASP A 193 -2.58 11.37 0.37
N PRO A 194 -1.71 12.31 -0.09
CA PRO A 194 -0.33 12.01 -0.45
C PRO A 194 0.55 11.72 0.79
N SER A 195 -0.07 11.55 1.97
CA SER A 195 0.64 11.32 3.21
C SER A 195 1.41 10.01 3.20
N GLU A 196 2.37 9.90 4.10
CA GLU A 196 3.31 8.80 4.29
C GLU A 196 2.65 7.41 4.34
N THR A 197 1.34 7.33 4.59
CA THR A 197 0.58 6.08 4.73
C THR A 197 0.53 5.27 3.43
N SER A 198 0.39 5.93 2.27
CA SER A 198 0.41 5.25 0.95
C SER A 198 1.76 4.66 0.61
N LYS A 199 2.84 5.32 1.05
CA LYS A 199 4.23 4.91 0.80
C LYS A 199 4.67 3.76 1.71
N LEU A 200 4.03 3.60 2.88
CA LEU A 200 4.34 2.54 3.86
C LEU A 200 3.88 1.15 3.44
N LEU A 201 2.98 1.04 2.46
CA LEU A 201 2.47 -0.23 1.96
C LEU A 201 3.34 -0.83 0.83
N LEU A 202 4.29 -0.07 0.29
CA LEU A 202 5.19 -0.56 -0.75
C LEU A 202 6.32 -1.39 -0.13
N HIS A 203 6.57 -2.55 -0.71
CA HIS A 203 7.62 -3.46 -0.26
C HIS A 203 8.89 -3.27 -1.10
N PRO A 204 9.95 -2.59 -0.58
CA PRO A 204 11.19 -2.42 -1.31
C PRO A 204 11.73 -3.77 -1.81
N GLY A 205 12.14 -3.81 -3.07
CA GLY A 205 12.58 -5.04 -3.75
C GLY A 205 11.45 -5.75 -4.50
N PHE A 206 10.23 -5.81 -3.96
CA PHE A 206 9.10 -6.48 -4.60
C PHE A 206 8.24 -5.54 -5.46
N THR A 207 8.20 -4.27 -5.13
CA THR A 207 7.40 -3.27 -5.83
C THR A 207 8.13 -2.75 -7.07
N PRO A 208 7.55 -2.84 -8.27
CA PRO A 208 8.14 -2.29 -9.49
C PRO A 208 8.03 -0.76 -9.54
N LEU A 209 8.84 -0.15 -10.41
CA LEU A 209 9.02 1.30 -10.47
C LEU A 209 7.73 2.06 -10.75
N GLU A 210 6.89 1.54 -11.62
CA GLU A 210 5.60 2.16 -12.01
C GLU A 210 4.60 2.29 -10.86
N GLN A 211 4.74 1.48 -9.79
CA GLN A 211 3.89 1.64 -8.60
C GLN A 211 4.35 2.76 -7.64
N TYR A 212 5.59 3.26 -7.78
CA TYR A 212 6.09 4.38 -6.99
C TYR A 212 5.72 5.74 -7.61
N ALA A 213 5.37 5.74 -8.87
CA ALA A 213 4.92 6.95 -9.54
C ALA A 213 3.43 7.18 -9.22
N ASP A 214 3.00 8.42 -9.03
CA ASP A 214 1.60 8.82 -9.21
C ASP A 214 1.24 8.75 -10.71
N ALA A 215 1.79 7.73 -11.36
CA ALA A 215 1.58 7.46 -12.76
C ALA A 215 0.12 7.12 -12.97
N SER A 216 -0.42 7.55 -14.11
CA SER A 216 -1.73 7.14 -14.56
C SER A 216 -1.86 5.62 -14.43
N GLU A 217 -3.02 5.13 -14.01
CA GLU A 217 -3.31 3.69 -13.91
C GLU A 217 -2.99 2.94 -15.22
N ASP A 218 -2.90 3.67 -16.33
CA ASP A 218 -2.53 3.17 -17.66
C ASP A 218 -1.11 2.56 -17.75
N LEU A 219 -0.22 2.86 -16.80
CA LEU A 219 1.12 2.26 -16.74
C LEU A 219 1.15 0.92 -16.00
N LEU A 220 0.09 0.59 -15.29
CA LEU A 220 -0.03 -0.67 -14.56
C LEU A 220 -0.63 -1.75 -15.46
N GLY A 221 -0.13 -2.96 -15.33
CA GLY A 221 -0.60 -4.10 -16.11
C GLY A 221 -0.14 -5.43 -15.53
N PRO A 222 -0.42 -6.55 -16.21
CA PRO A 222 0.05 -7.87 -15.79
C PRO A 222 1.55 -7.93 -15.48
N TRP A 223 2.35 -7.17 -16.21
CA TRP A 223 3.79 -7.02 -16.00
C TRP A 223 4.18 -6.48 -14.63
N THR A 224 3.28 -5.72 -13.97
CA THR A 224 3.46 -5.21 -12.60
C THR A 224 3.47 -6.35 -11.59
N ASP A 225 2.50 -7.25 -11.67
CA ASP A 225 2.43 -8.45 -10.81
C ASP A 225 3.53 -9.46 -11.17
N ILE A 226 3.89 -9.56 -12.46
CA ILE A 226 4.98 -10.42 -12.93
C ILE A 226 6.33 -9.99 -12.36
N TYR A 227 6.60 -8.68 -12.27
CA TYR A 227 7.80 -8.19 -11.59
C TYR A 227 7.82 -8.63 -10.13
N ALA A 228 6.73 -8.43 -9.42
CA ALA A 228 6.62 -8.77 -8.00
C ALA A 228 6.76 -10.29 -7.77
N LEU A 229 6.17 -11.12 -8.63
CA LEU A 229 6.35 -12.58 -8.60
C LEU A 229 7.81 -12.95 -8.91
N GLY A 230 8.45 -12.31 -9.89
CA GLY A 230 9.88 -12.46 -10.17
C GLY A 230 10.75 -12.13 -8.97
N ALA A 231 10.42 -11.06 -8.24
CA ALA A 231 11.13 -10.66 -7.02
C ALA A 231 10.96 -11.68 -5.88
N VAL A 232 9.79 -12.29 -5.75
CA VAL A 232 9.56 -13.42 -4.83
C VAL A 232 10.47 -14.58 -5.21
N LEU A 233 10.46 -15.02 -6.46
CA LEU A 233 11.29 -16.14 -6.93
C LEU A 233 12.78 -15.84 -6.78
N TYR A 234 13.20 -14.64 -7.13
CA TYR A 234 14.59 -14.19 -6.90
C TYR A 234 15.00 -14.34 -5.45
N THR A 235 14.12 -13.90 -4.52
CA THR A 235 14.39 -14.00 -3.08
C THR A 235 14.50 -15.45 -2.62
N LEU A 236 13.63 -16.33 -3.11
CA LEU A 236 13.67 -17.76 -2.78
C LEU A 236 14.94 -18.46 -3.29
N ILE A 237 15.46 -18.01 -4.44
CA ILE A 237 16.65 -18.57 -5.08
C ILE A 237 17.94 -18.06 -4.43
N THR A 238 18.01 -16.74 -4.12
CA THR A 238 19.24 -16.09 -3.65
C THR A 238 19.31 -15.91 -2.13
N GLY A 239 18.19 -16.09 -1.43
CA GLY A 239 18.07 -15.84 0.00
C GLY A 239 17.85 -14.36 0.38
N SER A 240 17.81 -13.45 -0.59
CA SER A 240 17.64 -12.01 -0.35
C SER A 240 16.82 -11.35 -1.47
N PRO A 241 15.98 -10.35 -1.14
CA PRO A 241 15.22 -9.64 -2.18
C PRO A 241 16.15 -8.90 -3.14
N PRO A 242 15.73 -8.71 -4.40
CA PRO A 242 16.47 -7.86 -5.33
C PRO A 242 16.54 -6.43 -4.78
N PRO A 243 17.52 -5.63 -5.20
CA PRO A 243 17.59 -4.21 -4.84
C PRO A 243 16.28 -3.51 -5.26
N ALA A 244 15.84 -2.52 -4.46
CA ALA A 244 14.61 -1.79 -4.74
C ALA A 244 14.61 -1.21 -6.17
N SER A 245 13.50 -1.31 -6.90
CA SER A 245 13.39 -0.87 -8.30
C SER A 245 13.78 0.59 -8.50
N VAL A 246 13.48 1.46 -7.52
CA VAL A 246 13.90 2.86 -7.50
C VAL A 246 15.42 2.98 -7.43
N ALA A 247 16.10 2.17 -6.62
CA ALA A 247 17.56 2.17 -6.56
C ALA A 247 18.17 1.67 -7.86
N ARG A 248 17.61 0.59 -8.42
CA ARG A 248 18.03 0.01 -9.70
C ARG A 248 17.86 0.97 -10.87
N SER A 249 16.85 1.84 -10.86
CA SER A 249 16.63 2.82 -11.91
C SER A 249 17.71 3.91 -11.99
N ILE A 250 18.45 4.12 -10.90
CA ILE A 250 19.58 5.05 -10.85
C ILE A 250 20.86 4.32 -11.22
N GLN A 251 21.08 3.18 -10.61
CA GLN A 251 22.21 2.29 -10.88
C GLN A 251 21.77 0.84 -10.69
N ASP A 252 21.61 0.10 -11.76
CA ASP A 252 21.19 -1.28 -11.65
C ASP A 252 22.34 -2.14 -11.12
N SER A 253 22.17 -2.59 -9.89
CA SER A 253 23.08 -3.50 -9.18
C SER A 253 22.52 -4.91 -9.04
N CYS A 254 21.40 -5.20 -9.72
CA CYS A 254 20.82 -6.54 -9.74
C CYS A 254 21.58 -7.40 -10.76
N THR A 255 22.31 -8.39 -10.29
CA THR A 255 22.99 -9.35 -11.16
C THR A 255 21.97 -10.34 -11.70
N PRO A 256 21.88 -10.53 -13.04
CA PRO A 256 21.03 -11.55 -13.62
C PRO A 256 21.41 -12.96 -13.14
N LEU A 257 20.42 -13.76 -12.75
CA LEU A 257 20.65 -15.13 -12.28
C LEU A 257 21.22 -16.05 -13.36
N ALA A 258 20.93 -15.75 -14.63
CA ALA A 258 21.46 -16.52 -15.77
C ALA A 258 22.95 -16.27 -16.03
N GLU A 259 23.53 -15.15 -15.56
CA GLU A 259 24.98 -14.84 -15.69
C GLU A 259 25.82 -15.60 -14.67
N ASP A 260 25.32 -15.76 -13.44
CA ASP A 260 25.96 -16.54 -12.36
C ASP A 260 24.91 -17.50 -11.76
N PRO A 261 24.59 -18.60 -12.44
CA PRO A 261 23.47 -19.44 -12.09
C PRO A 261 23.72 -20.18 -10.77
N PRO A 262 22.87 -19.96 -9.76
CA PRO A 262 22.93 -20.71 -8.52
C PRO A 262 22.75 -22.22 -8.80
N PRO A 263 23.53 -23.11 -8.14
CA PRO A 263 23.45 -24.53 -8.40
C PRO A 263 22.09 -25.11 -7.99
N GLY A 264 21.59 -26.03 -8.81
CA GLY A 264 20.35 -26.76 -8.52
C GLY A 264 19.06 -26.13 -9.03
N TYR A 265 19.15 -25.02 -9.77
CA TYR A 265 17.98 -24.38 -10.38
C TYR A 265 18.02 -24.53 -11.92
N SER A 266 16.83 -24.69 -12.50
CA SER A 266 16.68 -24.87 -13.95
C SER A 266 16.97 -23.56 -14.71
N PRO A 267 17.70 -23.60 -15.84
CA PRO A 267 18.00 -22.41 -16.62
C PRO A 267 16.76 -21.65 -17.10
N ALA A 268 15.67 -22.36 -17.39
CA ALA A 268 14.42 -21.75 -17.81
C ALA A 268 13.79 -20.90 -16.69
N LEU A 269 13.80 -21.40 -15.45
CA LEU A 269 13.32 -20.63 -14.30
C LEU A 269 14.16 -19.38 -14.08
N LEU A 270 15.50 -19.50 -14.11
CA LEU A 270 16.41 -18.36 -13.90
C LEU A 270 16.19 -17.28 -14.95
N GLN A 271 16.09 -17.65 -16.24
CA GLN A 271 15.82 -16.72 -17.34
C GLN A 271 14.44 -16.04 -17.19
N ALA A 272 13.41 -16.78 -16.76
CA ALA A 272 12.08 -16.22 -16.55
C ALA A 272 12.10 -15.18 -15.42
N VAL A 273 12.84 -15.43 -14.33
CA VAL A 273 13.02 -14.50 -13.22
C VAL A 273 13.75 -13.24 -13.68
N ASP A 274 14.85 -13.37 -14.43
CA ASP A 274 15.60 -12.23 -14.95
C ASP A 274 14.74 -11.35 -15.86
N ARG A 275 13.95 -11.97 -16.76
CA ARG A 275 13.02 -11.23 -17.64
C ARG A 275 11.90 -10.54 -16.84
N ALA A 276 11.36 -11.19 -15.81
CA ALA A 276 10.35 -10.60 -14.95
C ALA A 276 10.88 -9.37 -14.18
N LEU A 277 12.15 -9.37 -13.81
CA LEU A 277 12.82 -8.30 -13.09
C LEU A 277 13.35 -7.16 -13.96
N ALA A 278 13.11 -7.16 -15.28
CA ALA A 278 13.46 -6.04 -16.15
C ALA A 278 12.86 -4.73 -15.59
N LEU A 279 13.63 -3.63 -15.60
CA LEU A 279 13.18 -2.36 -15.04
C LEU A 279 12.03 -1.76 -15.84
N LYS A 280 12.12 -1.86 -17.18
CA LYS A 280 11.09 -1.33 -18.07
C LYS A 280 9.94 -2.34 -18.21
N PRO A 281 8.69 -1.91 -18.04
CA PRO A 281 7.52 -2.78 -18.19
C PRO A 281 7.46 -3.51 -19.55
N GLU A 282 7.83 -2.82 -20.64
CA GLU A 282 7.83 -3.37 -22.00
C GLU A 282 8.86 -4.49 -22.23
N ASP A 283 9.90 -4.57 -21.42
CA ASP A 283 10.92 -5.61 -21.49
C ASP A 283 10.54 -6.87 -20.69
N ARG A 284 9.47 -6.82 -19.89
CA ARG A 284 8.97 -7.95 -19.10
C ARG A 284 8.01 -8.82 -19.92
N PRO A 285 7.73 -10.06 -19.49
CA PRO A 285 6.61 -10.81 -20.03
C PRO A 285 5.31 -10.00 -19.86
N GLN A 286 4.53 -9.91 -20.95
CA GLN A 286 3.31 -9.07 -20.96
C GLN A 286 2.09 -9.81 -20.42
N SER A 287 2.20 -11.10 -20.20
CA SER A 287 1.16 -11.95 -19.61
C SER A 287 1.76 -13.05 -18.75
N ILE A 288 0.93 -13.55 -17.81
CA ILE A 288 1.31 -14.73 -17.01
C ILE A 288 1.56 -15.96 -17.88
N ALA A 289 0.86 -16.10 -19.00
CA ALA A 289 1.09 -17.20 -19.93
C ALA A 289 2.48 -17.13 -20.59
N GLU A 290 2.92 -15.93 -20.97
CA GLU A 290 4.27 -15.70 -21.49
C GLU A 290 5.34 -15.99 -20.42
N PHE A 291 5.14 -15.51 -19.19
CA PHE A 291 6.03 -15.80 -18.07
C PHE A 291 6.15 -17.31 -17.80
N ALA A 292 5.02 -18.00 -17.75
CA ALA A 292 4.98 -19.44 -17.51
C ALA A 292 5.69 -20.23 -18.63
N ALA A 293 5.49 -19.83 -19.89
CA ALA A 293 6.20 -20.44 -21.03
C ALA A 293 7.72 -20.27 -20.93
N LEU A 294 8.19 -19.08 -20.53
CA LEU A 294 9.62 -18.83 -20.29
C LEU A 294 10.17 -19.70 -19.14
N ALA A 295 9.41 -19.89 -18.09
CA ALA A 295 9.79 -20.72 -16.94
C ALA A 295 9.71 -22.24 -17.23
N GLY A 296 9.27 -22.62 -18.44
CA GLY A 296 9.13 -24.02 -18.85
C GLY A 296 7.99 -24.76 -18.11
N ILE A 297 7.01 -24.03 -17.57
CA ILE A 297 5.84 -24.61 -16.89
C ILE A 297 4.64 -24.61 -17.84
N ALA A 298 3.97 -25.76 -17.91
CA ALA A 298 2.68 -25.86 -18.55
C ALA A 298 1.62 -25.25 -17.59
N VAL A 299 1.15 -24.06 -17.87
CA VAL A 299 -0.12 -23.61 -17.32
C VAL A 299 -1.18 -24.41 -18.04
N GLY A 300 -1.86 -25.31 -17.33
CA GLY A 300 -2.97 -26.05 -17.91
C GLY A 300 -3.89 -25.06 -18.61
N ASP A 301 -4.32 -25.43 -19.82
CA ASP A 301 -5.19 -24.61 -20.64
C ASP A 301 -6.38 -24.16 -19.79
N THR A 302 -6.35 -22.90 -19.34
CA THR A 302 -7.43 -22.26 -18.55
C THR A 302 -8.69 -22.04 -19.41
N GLY A 303 -8.83 -22.74 -20.51
CA GLY A 303 -10.03 -22.82 -21.34
C GLY A 303 -11.26 -23.39 -20.64
N GLN A 304 -11.09 -23.96 -19.44
CA GLN A 304 -12.16 -24.09 -18.46
C GLN A 304 -11.87 -23.18 -17.27
N LEU A 305 -12.02 -21.88 -17.50
CA LEU A 305 -12.38 -20.98 -16.39
C LEU A 305 -13.46 -21.70 -15.59
N PRO A 306 -13.29 -21.90 -14.28
CA PRO A 306 -14.41 -22.28 -13.47
C PRO A 306 -15.48 -21.26 -13.80
N THR A 307 -16.50 -21.71 -14.55
CA THR A 307 -17.67 -20.88 -14.84
C THR A 307 -18.02 -20.27 -13.50
N VAL A 308 -17.94 -18.93 -13.42
CA VAL A 308 -18.50 -18.18 -12.32
C VAL A 308 -19.95 -18.64 -12.27
N LYS A 309 -20.20 -19.72 -11.52
CA LYS A 309 -21.55 -20.00 -11.09
C LYS A 309 -21.91 -18.68 -10.43
N LYS A 310 -22.87 -17.98 -11.01
CA LYS A 310 -23.66 -17.00 -10.30
C LYS A 310 -24.35 -17.77 -9.16
N THR A 311 -23.53 -18.19 -8.19
CA THR A 311 -24.03 -18.50 -6.87
C THR A 311 -24.59 -17.15 -6.49
N GLY A 312 -25.91 -17.07 -6.46
CA GLY A 312 -26.58 -15.87 -6.00
C GLY A 312 -25.93 -15.57 -4.65
N THR A 313 -24.97 -14.68 -4.65
CA THR A 313 -24.53 -14.03 -3.44
C THR A 313 -25.83 -13.46 -2.94
N MET A 314 -26.31 -14.04 -1.88
CA MET A 314 -27.48 -13.53 -1.20
C MET A 314 -26.99 -12.19 -0.65
N LEU A 315 -27.12 -11.16 -1.51
CA LEU A 315 -27.10 -9.78 -1.08
C LEU A 315 -28.32 -9.73 -0.16
N VAL A 316 -28.11 -9.96 1.13
CA VAL A 316 -29.08 -9.54 2.13
C VAL A 316 -29.17 -8.04 1.90
N PRO A 317 -30.29 -7.50 1.41
CA PRO A 317 -30.47 -6.07 1.36
C PRO A 317 -30.27 -5.63 2.81
N VAL A 318 -29.21 -4.91 3.09
CA VAL A 318 -29.12 -4.13 4.32
C VAL A 318 -30.29 -3.17 4.18
N GLU A 319 -31.38 -3.42 4.86
CA GLU A 319 -32.43 -2.43 5.02
C GLU A 319 -31.73 -1.19 5.56
N ALA A 320 -31.70 -0.18 4.69
CA ALA A 320 -31.16 1.11 5.06
C ALA A 320 -31.89 1.55 6.33
N SER A 321 -31.20 1.51 7.45
CA SER A 321 -31.74 1.99 8.72
C SER A 321 -32.32 3.37 8.46
N PRO A 322 -33.58 3.65 8.81
CA PRO A 322 -34.25 4.92 8.47
C PRO A 322 -33.54 6.17 9.04
N ALA A 323 -32.52 6.01 9.87
CA ALA A 323 -31.70 7.10 10.36
C ALA A 323 -30.74 7.71 9.30
N ALA A 324 -30.33 6.98 8.26
CA ALA A 324 -29.43 7.51 7.22
C ALA A 324 -30.13 8.47 6.25
N ALA A 325 -31.46 8.36 6.07
CA ALA A 325 -32.21 9.23 5.18
C ALA A 325 -32.49 10.62 5.78
N SER A 326 -32.35 10.80 7.09
CA SER A 326 -32.79 12.05 7.75
C SER A 326 -31.76 13.17 7.72
N TRP A 327 -30.46 12.90 7.53
CA TRP A 327 -29.45 13.95 7.51
C TRP A 327 -29.35 14.67 6.18
N TRP A 328 -29.63 14.00 5.07
CA TRP A 328 -29.70 14.64 3.74
C TRP A 328 -30.88 15.60 3.60
N GLN A 329 -31.96 15.40 4.34
CA GLN A 329 -33.08 16.33 4.35
C GLN A 329 -32.83 17.57 5.21
N ARG A 330 -31.92 17.49 6.21
CA ARG A 330 -31.52 18.63 7.05
C ARG A 330 -30.54 19.59 6.39
N VAL A 331 -29.89 19.17 5.29
CA VAL A 331 -28.91 20.01 4.56
C VAL A 331 -29.57 20.86 3.46
N LYS A 332 -30.84 20.60 3.10
CA LYS A 332 -31.52 21.40 2.06
C LYS A 332 -31.95 22.79 2.51
N THR A 333 -32.08 23.02 3.80
CA THR A 333 -32.50 24.33 4.34
C THR A 333 -31.40 25.39 4.44
N PRO A 334 -30.10 25.10 4.67
CA PRO A 334 -29.08 26.16 4.69
C PRO A 334 -28.66 26.67 3.30
N ALA A 335 -28.88 25.92 2.23
CA ALA A 335 -28.50 26.36 0.87
C ALA A 335 -29.35 27.56 0.36
N GLN A 336 -30.60 27.68 0.80
CA GLN A 336 -31.45 28.81 0.43
C GLN A 336 -31.13 30.05 1.27
N ILE A 337 -30.61 29.90 2.49
CA ILE A 337 -30.18 31.02 3.33
C ILE A 337 -28.82 31.56 2.85
N ALA A 338 -27.90 30.69 2.39
CA ALA A 338 -26.61 31.08 1.85
C ALA A 338 -26.73 31.88 0.55
N ALA A 339 -27.70 31.57 -0.30
CA ALA A 339 -27.98 32.33 -1.53
C ALA A 339 -28.51 33.77 -1.23
N GLY A 340 -29.32 33.92 -0.18
CA GLY A 340 -29.82 35.21 0.27
C GLY A 340 -28.73 36.13 0.86
N VAL A 341 -27.78 35.57 1.60
CA VAL A 341 -26.66 36.32 2.21
C VAL A 341 -25.66 36.78 1.13
N LEU A 342 -25.42 35.98 0.10
CA LEU A 342 -24.48 36.33 -0.98
C LEU A 342 -24.98 37.48 -1.85
N VAL A 343 -26.30 37.56 -2.08
CA VAL A 343 -26.92 38.69 -2.79
C VAL A 343 -26.87 39.97 -1.93
N GLY A 344 -27.02 39.86 -0.61
CA GLY A 344 -26.93 40.97 0.32
C GLY A 344 -25.53 41.60 0.43
N VAL A 345 -24.47 40.76 0.40
CA VAL A 345 -23.08 41.22 0.50
C VAL A 345 -22.62 41.92 -0.79
N VAL A 346 -23.06 41.44 -1.96
CA VAL A 346 -22.72 42.09 -3.25
C VAL A 346 -23.42 43.45 -3.38
N ALA A 347 -24.64 43.61 -2.88
CA ALA A 347 -25.34 44.89 -2.88
C ALA A 347 -24.74 45.89 -1.87
N GLY A 348 -24.21 45.42 -0.72
CA GLY A 348 -23.55 46.26 0.27
C GLY A 348 -22.20 46.82 -0.15
N ALA A 349 -21.41 46.03 -0.93
CA ALA A 349 -20.07 46.42 -1.36
C ALA A 349 -20.09 47.53 -2.45
N LEU A 350 -21.22 47.72 -3.16
CA LEU A 350 -21.39 48.76 -4.17
C LEU A 350 -21.77 50.13 -3.62
N ILE A 351 -22.15 50.24 -2.34
CA ILE A 351 -22.65 51.47 -1.72
C ILE A 351 -21.60 52.15 -0.83
N PHE A 352 -20.60 51.42 -0.29
CA PHE A 352 -19.64 51.93 0.67
C PHE A 352 -18.17 51.58 0.38
N GLY A 353 -17.70 51.80 -0.80
CA GLY A 353 -16.31 51.59 -1.12
C GLY A 353 -15.61 52.78 -1.71
N ALA A 354 -14.70 53.41 -0.98
CA ALA A 354 -13.56 54.14 -1.56
C ALA A 354 -12.45 54.34 -0.46
N PRO A 355 -11.20 54.54 -0.88
CA PRO A 355 -10.03 54.02 -0.17
C PRO A 355 -9.23 55.08 0.58
N HIS A 356 -8.36 54.67 1.49
CA HIS A 356 -7.21 55.49 1.90
C HIS A 356 -5.94 54.64 1.95
N SER A 357 -5.01 55.12 1.17
CA SER A 357 -3.57 54.81 1.16
C SER A 357 -2.88 55.54 2.33
N ASP A 358 -1.93 54.91 2.96
CA ASP A 358 -0.72 55.62 3.41
C ASP A 358 0.48 54.63 3.56
N THR A 359 1.53 55.12 2.99
CA THR A 359 2.89 54.65 2.88
C THR A 359 3.65 55.03 4.14
N GLU A 360 4.49 54.15 4.67
CA GLU A 360 5.77 54.65 5.22
C GLU A 360 6.88 53.59 5.25
N THR A 361 8.06 54.11 4.99
CA THR A 361 9.32 53.54 4.63
C THR A 361 10.30 53.53 5.83
N ALA A 362 11.34 52.72 5.71
CA ALA A 362 12.68 52.80 6.32
C ALA A 362 12.97 51.73 7.38
N ALA A 363 14.17 51.20 7.52
CA ALA A 363 15.47 51.26 6.84
C ALA A 363 16.36 50.19 7.48
N ALA A 364 17.33 49.79 6.72
CA ALA A 364 18.50 48.93 6.91
C ALA A 364 19.22 48.93 8.26
N ALA A 365 19.81 47.77 8.61
CA ALA A 365 21.20 47.66 9.07
C ALA A 365 21.71 46.20 9.05
N THR A 366 22.72 45.93 8.26
CA THR A 366 23.79 44.93 8.42
C THR A 366 24.95 45.65 9.10
N PRO A 367 26.04 45.04 9.63
CA PRO A 367 26.57 43.68 9.45
C PRO A 367 27.12 43.04 10.75
N ASP A 368 27.46 41.76 10.75
CA ASP A 368 28.84 41.31 11.01
C ASP A 368 28.95 39.76 10.94
N GLN A 369 29.88 39.34 10.11
CA GLN A 369 30.47 37.99 10.19
C GLN A 369 31.61 38.00 11.23
N PRO A 370 31.98 36.86 11.79
CA PRO A 370 33.14 36.21 11.23
C PRO A 370 33.07 34.68 11.08
N ALA A 371 33.93 34.28 10.19
CA ALA A 371 34.23 32.94 9.72
C ALA A 371 34.81 32.00 10.80
N ALA A 372 34.69 30.77 10.46
CA ALA A 372 35.59 29.61 10.61
C ALA A 372 35.02 28.45 11.43
N ALA A 373 34.79 27.33 10.81
CA ALA A 373 35.65 26.15 10.91
C ALA A 373 34.99 24.96 10.22
N MET A 374 35.69 24.44 9.25
CA MET A 374 35.48 23.06 8.75
C MET A 374 35.67 22.09 9.92
N ALA A 375 34.65 21.31 10.21
CA ALA A 375 34.81 20.08 10.95
C ALA A 375 34.12 18.97 10.15
N SER A 376 34.90 18.29 9.34
CA SER A 376 34.63 16.96 8.82
C SER A 376 34.59 15.98 9.98
N THR A 377 33.46 15.78 10.57
CA THR A 377 33.22 14.66 11.47
C THR A 377 32.69 13.50 10.63
N SER A 378 33.57 12.55 10.35
CA SER A 378 33.24 11.21 9.91
C SER A 378 32.45 10.50 11.03
N ALA A 379 31.14 10.66 11.04
CA ALA A 379 30.24 9.86 11.87
C ALA A 379 30.10 8.49 11.21
N SER A 380 30.83 7.49 11.70
CA SER A 380 30.65 6.08 11.38
C SER A 380 29.41 5.53 12.11
N GLY A 381 28.23 5.93 11.68
CA GLY A 381 26.95 5.38 12.10
C GLY A 381 26.26 4.69 10.92
N PRO A 382 25.27 3.84 11.17
CA PRO A 382 24.48 3.25 10.08
C PRO A 382 23.84 4.34 9.23
N ILE A 383 24.05 4.25 7.92
CA ILE A 383 23.67 5.27 6.94
C ILE A 383 22.34 4.86 6.30
N ALA A 384 21.38 5.78 6.28
CA ALA A 384 20.13 5.61 5.53
C ALA A 384 20.30 6.09 4.07
N ARG A 385 19.68 5.39 3.14
CA ARG A 385 19.60 5.74 1.73
C ARG A 385 18.27 6.47 1.48
N ILE A 386 18.35 7.69 1.01
CA ILE A 386 17.18 8.54 0.81
C ILE A 386 17.04 8.85 -0.68
N TYR A 387 15.90 8.48 -1.26
CA TYR A 387 15.54 8.76 -2.63
C TYR A 387 14.46 9.84 -2.64
N ILE A 388 14.70 10.91 -3.38
CA ILE A 388 13.83 12.09 -3.45
C ILE A 388 13.38 12.26 -4.88
N ARG A 389 12.06 12.28 -5.11
CA ARG A 389 11.51 12.58 -6.42
C ARG A 389 11.64 14.07 -6.70
N MET A 390 12.29 14.41 -7.82
CA MET A 390 12.47 15.77 -8.27
C MET A 390 12.63 15.83 -9.79
N ASN A 391 12.32 17.00 -10.37
CA ASN A 391 12.53 17.28 -11.79
C ASN A 391 13.85 18.01 -12.00
N ASP A 392 14.34 18.08 -13.24
CA ASP A 392 15.62 18.75 -13.58
C ASP A 392 15.68 20.23 -13.17
N ALA A 393 14.51 20.90 -13.07
CA ALA A 393 14.40 22.29 -12.65
C ALA A 393 14.32 22.49 -11.13
N ASP A 394 14.18 21.41 -10.35
CA ASP A 394 14.04 21.49 -8.90
C ASP A 394 15.43 21.65 -8.23
N ARG A 395 15.48 22.48 -7.19
CA ARG A 395 16.65 22.63 -6.33
C ARG A 395 16.34 22.08 -4.95
N LEU A 396 17.17 21.12 -4.51
CA LEU A 396 17.01 20.47 -3.22
C LEU A 396 17.81 21.21 -2.14
N GLN A 397 17.18 21.40 -0.99
CA GLN A 397 17.85 21.80 0.26
C GLN A 397 17.55 20.76 1.35
N VAL A 398 18.53 20.47 2.18
CA VAL A 398 18.39 19.60 3.35
C VAL A 398 18.78 20.42 4.59
N ASN A 399 17.84 20.59 5.51
CA ASN A 399 17.99 21.44 6.69
C ASN A 399 18.44 22.87 6.31
N GLY A 400 17.85 23.43 5.24
CA GLY A 400 18.21 24.76 4.73
C GLY A 400 19.53 24.86 3.97
N LYS A 401 20.28 23.75 3.81
CA LYS A 401 21.54 23.72 3.05
C LYS A 401 21.30 23.20 1.64
N PRO A 402 21.66 23.95 0.59
CA PRO A 402 21.49 23.48 -0.79
C PRO A 402 22.35 22.24 -1.05
N GLN A 403 21.77 21.29 -1.79
CA GLN A 403 22.43 20.08 -2.26
C GLN A 403 22.54 20.16 -3.79
N GLU A 404 23.74 20.05 -4.31
CA GLU A 404 23.98 19.98 -5.76
C GLU A 404 23.81 18.54 -6.24
N ILE A 405 22.57 18.11 -6.37
CA ILE A 405 22.21 16.78 -6.81
C ILE A 405 21.20 16.93 -7.94
N ALA A 406 21.49 16.28 -9.07
CA ALA A 406 20.56 16.18 -10.20
C ALA A 406 19.79 14.87 -10.12
N PRO A 407 18.51 14.82 -10.52
CA PRO A 407 17.75 13.59 -10.65
C PRO A 407 18.36 12.71 -11.76
N ALA A 408 18.34 11.40 -11.55
CA ALA A 408 18.62 10.44 -12.61
C ALA A 408 17.48 10.44 -13.65
N ALA A 409 17.66 9.71 -14.77
CA ALA A 409 16.65 9.57 -15.82
C ALA A 409 15.30 9.03 -15.30
N SER A 410 15.28 8.42 -14.11
CA SER A 410 14.08 7.96 -13.41
C SER A 410 13.31 9.04 -12.66
N GLY A 411 13.80 10.29 -12.63
CA GLY A 411 13.21 11.38 -11.86
C GLY A 411 13.46 11.32 -10.36
N PHE A 412 14.47 10.56 -9.89
CA PHE A 412 14.85 10.48 -8.47
C PHE A 412 16.30 10.94 -8.25
N ALA A 413 16.51 11.73 -7.20
CA ALA A 413 17.83 12.04 -6.67
C ALA A 413 18.12 11.16 -5.46
N TYR A 414 19.40 10.93 -5.19
CA TYR A 414 19.87 10.02 -4.13
C TYR A 414 20.76 10.73 -3.12
N LEU A 415 20.49 10.48 -1.85
CA LEU A 415 21.26 10.99 -0.70
C LEU A 415 21.57 9.87 0.30
N GLN A 416 22.70 9.97 0.96
CA GLN A 416 23.05 9.14 2.12
C GLN A 416 23.14 10.02 3.36
N LEU A 417 22.29 9.74 4.35
CA LEU A 417 22.23 10.51 5.60
C LEU A 417 22.30 9.58 6.81
N PRO A 418 23.01 9.98 7.89
CA PRO A 418 23.00 9.24 9.15
C PRO A 418 21.62 9.34 9.83
N ALA A 419 21.41 8.58 10.91
CA ALA A 419 20.20 8.73 11.73
C ALA A 419 20.07 10.17 12.24
N GLY A 420 18.86 10.74 12.13
CA GLY A 420 18.60 12.14 12.48
C GLY A 420 17.24 12.64 11.99
N LYS A 421 16.94 13.89 12.30
CA LYS A 421 15.78 14.60 11.75
C LYS A 421 16.23 15.51 10.62
N TYR A 422 15.55 15.40 9.48
CA TYR A 422 15.87 16.15 8.28
C TYR A 422 14.63 16.85 7.73
N GLU A 423 14.82 18.07 7.28
CA GLU A 423 13.83 18.83 6.53
C GLU A 423 14.34 18.96 5.09
N PHE A 424 13.57 18.41 4.16
CA PHE A 424 13.85 18.47 2.73
C PHE A 424 12.99 19.55 2.11
N THR A 425 13.61 20.49 1.43
CA THR A 425 12.90 21.57 0.72
C THR A 425 13.26 21.50 -0.76
N LEU A 426 12.25 21.32 -1.60
CA LEU A 426 12.38 21.42 -3.05
C LEU A 426 11.84 22.79 -3.52
N GLN A 427 12.65 23.48 -4.31
CA GLN A 427 12.28 24.76 -4.90
C GLN A 427 12.30 24.65 -6.43
N ASN A 428 11.16 25.00 -7.04
CA ASN A 428 11.00 25.14 -8.48
C ASN A 428 10.42 26.51 -8.80
N GLY A 429 11.28 27.44 -9.21
CA GLY A 429 10.89 28.83 -9.40
C GLY A 429 10.28 29.45 -8.14
N SER A 430 9.01 29.81 -8.16
CA SER A 430 8.27 30.36 -7.01
C SER A 430 7.59 29.29 -6.14
N HIS A 431 7.57 28.04 -6.55
CA HIS A 431 6.98 26.95 -5.78
C HIS A 431 8.01 26.34 -4.84
N ILE A 432 7.71 26.33 -3.55
CA ILE A 432 8.52 25.73 -2.50
C ILE A 432 7.70 24.63 -1.84
N ARG A 433 8.30 23.45 -1.70
CA ARG A 433 7.68 22.30 -1.04
C ARG A 433 8.68 21.81 0.02
N SER A 434 8.21 21.59 1.23
CA SER A 434 9.04 21.10 2.33
C SER A 434 8.43 19.84 2.94
N GLU A 435 9.30 18.88 3.26
CA GLU A 435 8.93 17.62 3.91
C GLU A 435 9.93 17.30 5.00
N SER A 436 9.45 16.87 6.18
CA SER A 436 10.31 16.50 7.31
C SER A 436 10.36 14.99 7.47
N LEU A 437 11.57 14.42 7.60
CA LEU A 437 11.79 13.00 7.81
C LEU A 437 12.63 12.78 9.08
N THR A 438 12.20 11.82 9.91
CA THR A 438 13.00 11.32 11.02
C THR A 438 13.57 9.96 10.66
N VAL A 439 14.86 9.89 10.41
CA VAL A 439 15.60 8.65 10.16
C VAL A 439 15.97 8.04 11.52
N ALA A 440 15.22 7.04 11.98
CA ALA A 440 15.46 6.36 13.25
C ALA A 440 16.40 5.16 13.10
N THR A 441 16.34 4.46 11.94
CA THR A 441 17.12 3.24 11.67
C THR A 441 17.73 3.31 10.28
N PRO A 442 18.84 2.55 10.02
CA PRO A 442 19.33 2.41 8.65
C PRO A 442 18.28 1.72 7.78
N GLY A 443 18.12 2.21 6.55
CA GLY A 443 17.12 1.69 5.63
C GLY A 443 17.09 2.48 4.33
N THR A 444 16.17 2.12 3.45
CA THR A 444 15.88 2.87 2.23
C THR A 444 14.60 3.69 2.44
N TRP A 445 14.69 5.00 2.22
CA TRP A 445 13.61 5.95 2.39
C TRP A 445 13.31 6.62 1.04
N LEU A 446 12.04 6.73 0.70
CA LEU A 446 11.59 7.45 -0.48
C LEU A 446 10.84 8.70 -0.04
N ILE A 447 11.25 9.85 -0.54
CA ILE A 447 10.60 11.14 -0.31
C ILE A 447 10.03 11.61 -1.64
N ASN A 448 8.74 11.90 -1.67
CA ASN A 448 8.07 12.49 -2.81
C ASN A 448 7.40 13.80 -2.39
N PRO A 449 8.11 14.93 -2.38
CA PRO A 449 7.58 16.22 -1.98
C PRO A 449 6.63 16.78 -3.05
N GLN A 450 5.56 16.07 -3.34
CA GLN A 450 4.47 16.60 -4.17
C GLN A 450 3.32 16.96 -3.22
N GLY A 451 3.08 18.24 -3.07
CA GLY A 451 1.93 18.79 -2.40
C GLY A 451 0.73 18.75 -3.31
#